data_fd828868bf47895013c264b56ff55f14
#
_entry.id   fd828868bf47895013c264b56ff55f14
#
_cell.length_a   1.000
_cell.length_b   1.000
_cell.length_c   1.000
_cell.angle_alpha   90.00
_cell.angle_beta   90.00
_cell.angle_gamma   90.00
#
_symmetry.space_group_name_H-M   'P 1'
#
loop_
_entity.id
_entity.type
_entity.pdbx_description
1 polymer ?
#
loop_
_entity_poly.entity_id
_entity_poly.type
_entity_poly.pdbx_seq_one_letter_code
_entity_poly.pdbx_strand_id
1 'polypeptide(L)'
;KCKMIKNLFLNKCQSYDEVLVEEIIDHQERPTFVCKVIYSANRERFDGHNRAKSSLIEACILASRVNLIENEKIINELDYLSISIDKTAGDEEKKSWVKINKYIKNKMLKSNA
;
A
#
# COMPACT_ATOMS: atom_id res chain seq x y z
N LYS A 1 18.49 3.75 10.26
CA LYS A 1 19.13 4.86 9.51
C LYS A 1 19.80 4.29 8.27
N CYS A 2 19.75 5.02 7.17
CA CYS A 2 20.47 4.69 5.94
C CYS A 2 21.99 4.65 6.17
N LYS A 3 22.69 3.93 5.30
CA LYS A 3 24.14 3.74 5.42
C LYS A 3 24.94 4.89 4.77
N MET A 4 24.50 5.33 3.60
CA MET A 4 25.21 6.31 2.76
C MET A 4 24.61 7.71 2.83
N ILE A 5 23.33 7.84 3.09
CA ILE A 5 22.63 9.13 3.18
C ILE A 5 22.07 9.37 4.58
N LYS A 6 21.92 10.66 4.96
CA LYS A 6 21.28 11.08 6.21
C LYS A 6 19.77 10.94 6.14
N ASN A 7 19.25 9.71 6.01
CA ASN A 7 17.82 9.46 5.93
C ASN A 7 17.41 8.24 6.73
N LEU A 8 16.14 7.93 6.71
CA LEU A 8 15.52 6.78 7.35
C LEU A 8 14.99 5.83 6.29
N PHE A 9 14.98 4.55 6.61
CA PHE A 9 14.28 3.53 5.84
C PHE A 9 13.18 2.86 6.69
N LEU A 10 12.23 2.20 6.06
CA LEU A 10 11.19 1.45 6.77
C LEU A 10 11.81 0.31 7.58
N ASN A 11 11.50 0.26 8.87
CA ASN A 11 12.13 -0.70 9.79
C ASN A 11 11.86 -2.16 9.39
N LYS A 12 10.63 -2.47 8.97
CA LYS A 12 10.20 -3.81 8.53
C LYS A 12 10.13 -3.89 7.01
N CYS A 13 11.23 -3.65 6.31
CA CYS A 13 11.35 -3.87 4.88
C CYS A 13 12.27 -5.05 4.59
N GLN A 14 11.98 -5.79 3.53
CA GLN A 14 12.80 -6.93 3.08
C GLN A 14 14.10 -6.45 2.44
N SER A 15 14.02 -5.39 1.65
CA SER A 15 15.15 -4.73 1.01
C SER A 15 14.91 -3.24 0.90
N TYR A 16 15.98 -2.48 0.70
CA TYR A 16 15.90 -1.05 0.39
C TYR A 16 17.07 -0.60 -0.46
N ASP A 17 16.84 0.44 -1.24
CA ASP A 17 17.85 1.15 -2.00
C ASP A 17 18.00 2.57 -1.46
N GLU A 18 19.23 3.03 -1.32
CA GLU A 18 19.56 4.43 -1.09
C GLU A 18 19.86 5.08 -2.44
N VAL A 19 19.12 6.13 -2.76
CA VAL A 19 19.18 6.76 -4.07
C VAL A 19 19.52 8.24 -3.95
N LEU A 20 20.26 8.76 -4.93
CA LEU A 20 20.45 10.19 -5.13
C LEU A 20 19.67 10.62 -6.36
N VAL A 21 18.94 11.72 -6.24
CA VAL A 21 18.26 12.35 -7.39
C VAL A 21 19.33 13.04 -8.24
N GLU A 22 19.48 12.64 -9.49
CA GLU A 22 20.41 13.24 -10.46
C GLU A 22 19.72 14.26 -11.36
N GLU A 23 18.44 14.02 -11.68
CA GLU A 23 17.68 14.89 -12.56
C GLU A 23 16.21 14.95 -12.13
N ILE A 24 15.59 16.09 -12.30
CA ILE A 24 14.16 16.29 -12.11
C ILE A 24 13.58 16.76 -13.44
N ILE A 25 12.74 15.93 -14.06
CA ILE A 25 11.97 16.28 -15.25
C ILE A 25 10.65 16.86 -14.77
N ASP A 26 10.50 18.16 -14.96
CA ASP A 26 9.34 18.89 -14.45
C ASP A 26 8.06 18.53 -15.22
N HIS A 27 6.97 18.39 -14.49
CA HIS A 27 5.62 18.21 -15.03
C HIS A 27 4.62 18.76 -14.01
N GLN A 28 3.62 19.49 -14.46
CA GLN A 28 2.66 20.19 -13.58
C GLN A 28 2.01 19.31 -12.52
N GLU A 29 1.69 18.05 -12.86
CA GLU A 29 0.99 17.16 -11.94
C GLU A 29 1.88 16.04 -11.41
N ARG A 30 2.86 15.59 -12.17
CA ARG A 30 3.67 14.39 -11.86
C ARG A 30 5.11 14.54 -12.32
N PRO A 31 5.96 15.24 -11.56
CA PRO A 31 7.38 15.35 -11.88
C PRO A 31 8.03 13.95 -11.85
N THR A 32 8.99 13.73 -12.74
CA THR A 32 9.79 12.51 -12.78
C THR A 32 11.15 12.76 -12.17
N PHE A 33 11.52 11.93 -11.19
CA PHE A 33 12.85 11.98 -10.55
C PHE A 33 13.72 10.86 -11.12
N VAL A 34 14.80 11.23 -11.79
CA VAL A 34 15.82 10.28 -12.24
C VAL A 34 16.82 10.10 -11.11
N CYS A 35 16.94 8.87 -10.62
CA CYS A 35 17.73 8.58 -9.43
C CYS A 35 18.85 7.59 -9.74
N LYS A 36 20.00 7.78 -9.11
CA LYS A 36 21.10 6.83 -9.08
C LYS A 36 21.06 6.03 -7.78
N VAL A 37 21.06 4.71 -7.88
CA VAL A 37 21.22 3.83 -6.72
C VAL A 37 22.69 3.89 -6.26
N ILE A 38 22.90 4.27 -5.02
CA ILE A 38 24.25 4.37 -4.41
C ILE A 38 24.52 3.27 -3.39
N TYR A 39 23.48 2.64 -2.87
CA TYR A 39 23.58 1.52 -1.95
C TYR A 39 22.31 0.67 -2.00
N SER A 40 22.45 -0.65 -1.94
CA SER A 40 21.35 -1.60 -1.83
C SER A 40 21.58 -2.57 -0.68
N ALA A 41 20.56 -2.92 0.05
CA ALA A 41 20.61 -3.91 1.12
C ALA A 41 19.42 -4.87 1.07
N ASN A 42 19.71 -6.17 1.18
CA ASN A 42 18.73 -7.21 1.49
C ASN A 42 18.79 -7.47 3.00
N ARG A 43 17.66 -7.36 3.68
CA ARG A 43 17.55 -7.49 5.14
C ARG A 43 16.88 -8.79 5.57
N GLU A 44 15.86 -9.19 4.85
CA GLU A 44 15.02 -10.34 5.20
C GLU A 44 14.79 -11.21 3.97
N ARG A 45 14.56 -12.50 4.21
CA ARG A 45 14.20 -13.43 3.14
C ARG A 45 12.79 -13.15 2.66
N PHE A 46 12.56 -13.22 1.37
CA PHE A 46 11.23 -13.22 0.80
C PHE A 46 10.59 -14.60 0.96
N ASP A 47 9.53 -14.70 1.77
CA ASP A 47 8.85 -15.96 2.08
C ASP A 47 7.74 -16.32 1.08
N GLY A 48 7.65 -15.61 -0.03
CA GLY A 48 6.65 -15.83 -1.06
C GLY A 48 5.48 -14.86 -1.01
N HIS A 49 4.58 -15.02 -1.98
CA HIS A 49 3.42 -14.16 -2.16
C HIS A 49 2.23 -14.64 -1.32
N ASN A 50 1.61 -13.73 -0.58
CA ASN A 50 0.38 -14.00 0.18
C ASN A 50 -0.79 -13.22 -0.43
N ARG A 51 -1.83 -13.93 -0.90
CA ARG A 51 -3.00 -13.33 -1.53
C ARG A 51 -3.75 -12.36 -0.61
N ALA A 52 -3.83 -12.65 0.70
CA ALA A 52 -4.47 -11.74 1.64
C ALA A 52 -3.74 -10.40 1.75
N LYS A 53 -2.41 -10.38 1.69
CA LYS A 53 -1.64 -9.12 1.66
C LYS A 53 -1.94 -8.30 0.41
N SER A 54 -2.06 -8.93 -0.75
CA SER A 54 -2.48 -8.24 -1.99
C SER A 54 -3.88 -7.66 -1.85
N SER A 55 -4.83 -8.42 -1.31
CA SER A 55 -6.19 -7.92 -1.08
C SER A 55 -6.24 -6.75 -0.10
N LEU A 56 -5.37 -6.72 0.91
CA LEU A 56 -5.24 -5.56 1.81
C LEU A 56 -4.71 -4.33 1.08
N ILE A 57 -3.76 -4.49 0.16
CA ILE A 57 -3.24 -3.38 -0.67
C ILE A 57 -4.36 -2.82 -1.54
N GLU A 58 -5.10 -3.68 -2.25
CA GLU A 58 -6.25 -3.27 -3.06
C GLU A 58 -7.33 -2.58 -2.22
N ALA A 59 -7.66 -3.10 -1.05
CA ALA A 59 -8.60 -2.46 -0.14
C ALA A 59 -8.11 -1.08 0.34
N CYS A 60 -6.81 -0.87 0.55
CA CYS A 60 -6.24 0.44 0.85
C CYS A 60 -6.39 1.41 -0.34
N ILE A 61 -6.24 0.92 -1.56
CA ILE A 61 -6.46 1.73 -2.78
C ILE A 61 -7.93 2.15 -2.87
N LEU A 62 -8.87 1.23 -2.65
CA LEU A 62 -10.31 1.54 -2.60
C LEU A 62 -10.60 2.57 -1.50
N ALA A 63 -10.03 2.41 -0.31
CA ALA A 63 -10.18 3.36 0.81
C ALA A 63 -9.73 4.78 0.46
N SER A 64 -8.68 4.92 -0.36
CA SER A 64 -8.20 6.22 -0.82
C SER A 64 -9.12 6.88 -1.85
N ARG A 65 -9.99 6.10 -2.51
CA ARG A 65 -10.84 6.50 -3.63
C ARG A 65 -12.33 6.49 -3.33
N VAL A 66 -12.74 6.39 -2.07
CA VAL A 66 -14.17 6.32 -1.67
C VAL A 66 -15.02 7.46 -2.25
N ASN A 67 -14.43 8.66 -2.43
CA ASN A 67 -15.17 9.79 -2.99
C ASN A 67 -15.09 9.87 -4.54
N LEU A 68 -14.36 8.96 -5.18
CA LEU A 68 -14.10 8.96 -6.63
C LEU A 68 -14.75 7.77 -7.35
N ILE A 69 -15.18 6.76 -6.59
CA ILE A 69 -15.74 5.50 -7.09
C ILE A 69 -17.12 5.33 -6.47
N GLU A 70 -18.07 4.81 -7.25
CA GLU A 70 -19.42 4.50 -6.78
C GLU A 70 -19.38 3.50 -5.62
N ASN A 71 -20.21 3.73 -4.60
CA ASN A 71 -20.26 2.91 -3.40
C ASN A 71 -20.56 1.43 -3.69
N GLU A 72 -21.47 1.16 -4.60
CA GLU A 72 -21.82 -0.20 -5.02
C GLU A 72 -20.62 -0.94 -5.59
N LYS A 73 -19.82 -0.28 -6.43
CA LYS A 73 -18.59 -0.86 -6.97
C LYS A 73 -17.60 -1.18 -5.87
N ILE A 74 -17.40 -0.27 -4.91
CA ILE A 74 -16.50 -0.52 -3.78
C ILE A 74 -16.93 -1.73 -2.97
N ILE A 75 -18.23 -1.88 -2.71
CA ILE A 75 -18.78 -3.02 -1.96
C ILE A 75 -18.51 -4.33 -2.71
N ASN A 76 -18.80 -4.38 -4.00
CA ASN A 76 -18.58 -5.57 -4.84
C ASN A 76 -17.10 -5.97 -4.89
N GLU A 77 -16.19 -5.00 -5.01
CA GLU A 77 -14.75 -5.26 -4.98
C GLU A 77 -14.29 -5.78 -3.61
N LEU A 78 -14.78 -5.21 -2.50
CA LEU A 78 -14.47 -5.71 -1.16
C LEU A 78 -14.98 -7.13 -0.94
N ASP A 79 -16.16 -7.47 -1.42
CA ASP A 79 -16.71 -8.83 -1.35
C ASP A 79 -15.81 -9.81 -2.10
N TYR A 80 -15.36 -9.46 -3.30
CA TYR A 80 -14.39 -10.28 -4.04
C TYR A 80 -13.06 -10.45 -3.31
N LEU A 81 -12.50 -9.36 -2.77
CA LEU A 81 -11.24 -9.38 -2.03
C LEU A 81 -11.32 -10.20 -0.74
N SER A 82 -12.51 -10.25 -0.11
CA SER A 82 -12.74 -11.02 1.13
C SER A 82 -12.44 -12.50 0.97
N ILE A 83 -12.64 -13.06 -0.23
CA ILE A 83 -12.37 -14.48 -0.52
C ILE A 83 -10.94 -14.88 -0.21
N SER A 84 -9.96 -14.04 -0.55
CA SER A 84 -8.55 -14.33 -0.27
C SER A 84 -8.19 -14.10 1.20
N ILE A 85 -8.86 -13.17 1.85
CA ILE A 85 -8.72 -12.94 3.30
C ILE A 85 -9.18 -14.19 4.05
N ASP A 86 -10.36 -14.71 3.73
CA ASP A 86 -10.92 -15.89 4.40
C ASP A 86 -10.04 -17.13 4.20
N LYS A 87 -9.42 -17.27 3.03
CA LYS A 87 -8.62 -18.44 2.68
C LYS A 87 -7.16 -18.39 3.15
N THR A 88 -6.54 -17.21 3.16
CA THR A 88 -5.07 -17.08 3.29
C THR A 88 -4.59 -16.07 4.34
N ALA A 89 -5.49 -15.33 5.00
CA ALA A 89 -5.10 -14.34 5.99
C ALA A 89 -4.71 -14.97 7.34
N GLY A 90 -3.59 -14.52 7.87
CA GLY A 90 -3.24 -14.70 9.28
C GLY A 90 -3.96 -13.70 10.19
N ASP A 91 -3.66 -13.74 11.48
CA ASP A 91 -4.36 -12.86 12.47
C ASP A 91 -4.11 -11.37 12.22
N GLU A 92 -2.91 -10.99 11.81
CA GLU A 92 -2.57 -9.59 11.53
C GLU A 92 -3.29 -9.07 10.29
N GLU A 93 -3.36 -9.88 9.23
CA GLU A 93 -4.10 -9.55 8.01
C GLU A 93 -5.61 -9.42 8.30
N LYS A 94 -6.19 -10.32 9.10
CA LYS A 94 -7.61 -10.24 9.51
C LYS A 94 -7.92 -8.98 10.32
N LYS A 95 -7.07 -8.62 11.28
CA LYS A 95 -7.20 -7.36 12.03
C LYS A 95 -7.15 -6.15 11.11
N SER A 96 -6.20 -6.13 10.16
CA SER A 96 -6.05 -5.06 9.19
C SER A 96 -7.27 -4.96 8.27
N TRP A 97 -7.80 -6.09 7.82
CA TRP A 97 -9.01 -6.17 7.00
C TRP A 97 -10.23 -5.55 7.69
N VAL A 98 -10.47 -5.92 8.96
CA VAL A 98 -11.57 -5.33 9.75
C VAL A 98 -11.41 -3.82 9.86
N LYS A 99 -10.20 -3.33 10.13
CA LYS A 99 -9.90 -1.90 10.26
C LYS A 99 -10.16 -1.12 8.97
N ILE A 100 -9.71 -1.66 7.82
CA ILE A 100 -9.90 -1.03 6.50
C ILE A 100 -11.39 -0.99 6.14
N ASN A 101 -12.12 -2.09 6.30
CA ASN A 101 -13.55 -2.14 6.02
C ASN A 101 -14.34 -1.13 6.87
N LYS A 102 -14.04 -1.03 8.17
CA LYS A 102 -14.64 -0.03 9.05
C LYS A 102 -14.37 1.39 8.58
N TYR A 103 -13.16 1.68 8.15
CA TYR A 103 -12.78 2.99 7.62
C TYR A 103 -13.56 3.33 6.35
N ILE A 104 -13.64 2.41 5.39
CA ILE A 104 -14.38 2.60 4.13
C ILE A 104 -15.87 2.86 4.41
N LYS A 105 -16.51 2.02 5.23
CA LYS A 105 -17.92 2.17 5.62
C LYS A 105 -18.19 3.53 6.25
N ASN A 106 -17.36 3.96 7.18
CA ASN A 106 -17.51 5.27 7.83
C ASN A 106 -17.35 6.44 6.85
N LYS A 107 -16.46 6.32 5.87
CA LYS A 107 -16.30 7.34 4.82
C LYS A 107 -17.50 7.39 3.87
N MET A 108 -18.01 6.24 3.44
CA MET A 108 -19.18 6.14 2.57
C MET A 108 -20.41 6.78 3.23
N LEU A 109 -20.62 6.57 4.54
CA LEU A 109 -21.71 7.19 5.28
C LEU A 109 -21.60 8.72 5.34
N LYS A 110 -20.39 9.25 5.45
CA LYS A 110 -20.14 10.71 5.46
C LYS A 110 -20.32 11.35 4.09
N SER A 111 -20.07 10.62 3.03
CA SER A 111 -20.25 11.11 1.63
C SER A 111 -21.73 11.18 1.24
N ASN A 112 -22.58 10.39 1.88
CA ASN A 112 -24.04 10.37 1.62
C ASN A 112 -24.84 11.34 2.55
N ALA A 113 -24.15 11.97 3.48
CA ALA A 113 -24.72 13.01 4.34
C ALA A 113 -24.40 14.41 3.81
#